data_ff113bfc7256079457cafa2e3d83de89
#
_entry.id   ff113bfc7256079457cafa2e3d83de89
#
_cell.length_a   1.000
_cell.length_b   1.000
_cell.length_c   1.000
_cell.angle_alpha   90.00
_cell.angle_beta   90.00
_cell.angle_gamma   90.00
#
_symmetry.space_group_name_H-M   'P 1'
#
loop_
_entity.id
_entity.type
_entity.pdbx_description
1 polymer ?
#
loop_
_entity_poly.entity_id
_entity_poly.type
_entity_poly.pdbx_seq_one_letter_code
_entity_poly.pdbx_strand_id
1 'polypeptide(L)'
;VTEPELPQREPAHVESSREKWGTSTLSLLVSSAVTLGILAIAFFLPVPFVKLAPGPTFNVIGDVDGAPVIQINGAPTFPTTGELDMTTVRESGGPRGGLTFVDAVGSWFNSSDAVVPRELVYPDDISGEDVKARNAALFSTSESDSVAAALNYLELPVQTKIVATAVIVDAPADEVFLPRDEIVSIDGVPVTTPRDVVQTVQGSPVGTEFTFEIRRSAENMSVTVASGENPDAPGKPYLGISVGELYSAEFDIDFTLSDVGGPSAGLMFATGIVDKLTPEDLTGGKHVAGTGTITPE
;
A
#
# COMPACT_ATOMS: atom_id res chain seq x y z
N VAL A 1 9.34 -112.25 20.49
CA VAL A 1 8.95 -110.96 21.14
C VAL A 1 9.42 -109.92 20.20
N THR A 2 8.51 -109.36 19.38
CA THR A 2 8.71 -108.25 18.39
C THR A 2 8.39 -106.95 19.09
N GLU A 3 9.35 -106.13 19.13
CA GLU A 3 9.29 -104.72 19.61
C GLU A 3 8.53 -103.86 18.62
N PRO A 4 7.58 -102.99 18.97
CA PRO A 4 6.90 -102.13 18.05
C PRO A 4 7.68 -100.89 17.71
N GLU A 5 7.87 -100.65 16.41
CA GLU A 5 8.43 -99.47 15.83
C GLU A 5 7.60 -98.21 16.12
N LEU A 6 8.18 -97.17 16.71
CA LEU A 6 7.54 -95.90 16.97
C LEU A 6 7.49 -95.05 15.67
N PRO A 7 6.34 -94.40 15.36
CA PRO A 7 6.22 -93.59 14.16
C PRO A 7 7.07 -92.35 14.28
N GLN A 8 7.89 -92.08 13.29
CA GLN A 8 8.66 -90.84 13.11
C GLN A 8 7.70 -89.69 12.87
N ARG A 9 7.74 -88.71 13.72
CA ARG A 9 7.05 -87.41 13.46
C ARG A 9 7.81 -86.64 12.40
N GLU A 10 7.17 -86.42 11.23
CA GLU A 10 7.59 -85.46 10.27
C GLU A 10 7.63 -84.04 10.88
N PRO A 11 8.66 -83.22 10.56
CA PRO A 11 8.71 -81.82 11.01
C PRO A 11 7.61 -81.01 10.31
N ALA A 12 6.78 -80.35 11.12
CA ALA A 12 5.74 -79.45 10.60
C ALA A 12 6.42 -78.35 9.82
N HIS A 13 6.20 -78.34 8.52
CA HIS A 13 6.47 -77.18 7.65
C HIS A 13 5.67 -76.00 8.18
N VAL A 14 6.29 -75.05 8.85
CA VAL A 14 5.73 -73.73 9.09
C VAL A 14 5.76 -72.98 7.74
N GLU A 15 4.70 -73.07 6.96
CA GLU A 15 4.44 -72.18 5.87
C GLU A 15 4.31 -70.76 6.47
N SER A 16 5.33 -69.92 6.25
CA SER A 16 5.20 -68.52 6.44
C SER A 16 4.19 -67.98 5.43
N SER A 17 2.95 -67.86 5.81
CA SER A 17 1.93 -67.16 5.06
C SER A 17 2.34 -65.71 4.97
N ARG A 18 3.10 -65.35 3.91
CA ARG A 18 3.21 -63.98 3.46
C ARG A 18 1.78 -63.58 3.04
N GLU A 19 1.12 -62.86 3.95
CA GLU A 19 -0.18 -62.25 3.67
C GLU A 19 -0.05 -61.38 2.42
N LYS A 20 -0.45 -61.89 1.27
CA LYS A 20 -0.57 -61.12 0.05
C LYS A 20 -1.72 -60.16 0.27
N TRP A 21 -1.40 -58.88 0.50
CA TRP A 21 -2.44 -57.85 0.55
C TRP A 21 -3.31 -57.99 -0.69
N GLY A 22 -4.60 -58.23 -0.46
CA GLY A 22 -5.55 -58.39 -1.57
C GLY A 22 -5.52 -57.14 -2.45
N THR A 23 -5.77 -57.31 -3.75
CA THR A 23 -5.79 -56.22 -4.74
C THR A 23 -6.69 -55.04 -4.30
N SER A 24 -7.75 -55.32 -3.54
CA SER A 24 -8.63 -54.32 -2.94
C SER A 24 -7.98 -53.50 -1.82
N THR A 25 -7.13 -54.10 -0.99
CA THR A 25 -6.40 -53.37 0.07
C THR A 25 -5.33 -52.45 -0.54
N LEU A 26 -4.62 -52.92 -1.57
CA LEU A 26 -3.63 -52.12 -2.28
C LEU A 26 -4.31 -50.93 -3.01
N SER A 27 -5.46 -51.16 -3.67
CA SER A 27 -6.19 -50.05 -4.33
C SER A 27 -6.74 -49.04 -3.35
N LEU A 28 -7.18 -49.42 -2.15
CA LEU A 28 -7.60 -48.51 -1.10
C LEU A 28 -6.42 -47.64 -0.57
N LEU A 29 -5.26 -48.26 -0.38
CA LEU A 29 -4.07 -47.53 0.06
C LEU A 29 -3.59 -46.53 -0.98
N VAL A 30 -3.54 -46.92 -2.27
CA VAL A 30 -3.16 -46.03 -3.37
C VAL A 30 -4.18 -44.88 -3.50
N SER A 31 -5.48 -45.22 -3.47
CA SER A 31 -6.53 -44.20 -3.53
C SER A 31 -6.47 -43.21 -2.38
N SER A 32 -6.25 -43.71 -1.16
CA SER A 32 -6.07 -42.81 0.03
C SER A 32 -4.82 -41.93 -0.09
N ALA A 33 -3.70 -42.49 -0.57
CA ALA A 33 -2.48 -41.75 -0.77
C ALA A 33 -2.65 -40.65 -1.82
N VAL A 34 -3.33 -40.96 -2.93
CA VAL A 34 -3.64 -39.99 -3.99
C VAL A 34 -4.57 -38.91 -3.47
N THR A 35 -5.61 -39.26 -2.74
CA THR A 35 -6.55 -38.29 -2.15
C THR A 35 -5.85 -37.37 -1.16
N LEU A 36 -5.01 -37.93 -0.28
CA LEU A 36 -4.21 -37.13 0.67
C LEU A 36 -3.22 -36.22 -0.06
N GLY A 37 -2.61 -36.71 -1.15
CA GLY A 37 -1.73 -35.89 -1.99
C GLY A 37 -2.47 -34.72 -2.66
N ILE A 38 -3.66 -34.97 -3.20
CA ILE A 38 -4.51 -33.92 -3.79
C ILE A 38 -4.94 -32.91 -2.72
N LEU A 39 -5.36 -33.37 -1.55
CA LEU A 39 -5.73 -32.50 -0.44
C LEU A 39 -4.53 -31.65 0.01
N ALA A 40 -3.35 -32.25 0.17
CA ALA A 40 -2.14 -31.52 0.54
C ALA A 40 -1.80 -30.44 -0.49
N ILE A 41 -1.90 -30.73 -1.79
CA ILE A 41 -1.69 -29.75 -2.84
C ILE A 41 -2.74 -28.64 -2.76
N ALA A 42 -4.03 -29.00 -2.61
CA ALA A 42 -5.12 -28.04 -2.52
C ALA A 42 -4.96 -27.05 -1.34
N PHE A 43 -4.38 -27.49 -0.23
CA PHE A 43 -4.09 -26.67 0.94
C PHE A 43 -3.11 -25.55 0.64
N PHE A 44 -2.15 -25.76 -0.24
CA PHE A 44 -1.12 -24.76 -0.60
C PHE A 44 -1.43 -24.00 -1.89
N LEU A 45 -2.56 -24.31 -2.55
CA LEU A 45 -2.95 -23.54 -3.74
C LEU A 45 -3.26 -22.09 -3.36
N PRO A 46 -2.75 -21.12 -4.15
CA PRO A 46 -3.13 -19.73 -3.98
C PRO A 46 -4.59 -19.51 -4.31
N VAL A 47 -5.27 -18.76 -3.47
CA VAL A 47 -6.69 -18.39 -3.64
C VAL A 47 -6.82 -16.90 -3.94
N PRO A 48 -7.84 -16.45 -4.69
CA PRO A 48 -8.01 -15.05 -5.08
C PRO A 48 -8.61 -14.21 -3.95
N PHE A 49 -7.96 -14.24 -2.80
CA PHE A 49 -8.34 -13.46 -1.62
C PHE A 49 -7.16 -12.69 -1.08
N VAL A 50 -7.45 -11.59 -0.38
CA VAL A 50 -6.51 -10.77 0.37
C VAL A 50 -6.90 -10.85 1.84
N LYS A 51 -5.90 -11.07 2.68
CA LYS A 51 -6.01 -10.98 4.12
C LYS A 51 -5.67 -9.57 4.57
N LEU A 52 -6.55 -8.95 5.31
CA LEU A 52 -6.35 -7.71 6.04
C LEU A 52 -6.20 -8.05 7.52
N ALA A 53 -5.11 -7.61 8.11
CA ALA A 53 -4.79 -7.86 9.52
C ALA A 53 -4.32 -6.55 10.19
N PRO A 54 -4.36 -6.43 11.52
CA PRO A 54 -3.77 -5.30 12.21
C PRO A 54 -2.30 -5.13 11.80
N GLY A 55 -1.96 -3.92 11.37
CA GLY A 55 -0.59 -3.51 11.07
C GLY A 55 0.12 -2.96 12.31
N PRO A 56 1.38 -2.49 12.14
CA PRO A 56 2.06 -1.75 13.19
C PRO A 56 1.36 -0.44 13.50
N THR A 57 1.51 0.06 14.71
CA THR A 57 1.14 1.42 15.09
C THR A 57 2.36 2.33 15.10
N PHE A 58 2.15 3.62 14.84
CA PHE A 58 3.22 4.61 14.82
C PHE A 58 2.81 5.81 15.68
N ASN A 59 3.58 6.11 16.73
CA ASN A 59 3.36 7.30 17.53
C ASN A 59 3.79 8.54 16.72
N VAL A 60 2.82 9.30 16.20
CA VAL A 60 3.09 10.43 15.30
C VAL A 60 3.72 11.64 15.98
N ILE A 61 3.63 11.74 17.31
CA ILE A 61 4.31 12.80 18.10
C ILE A 61 5.65 12.35 18.64
N GLY A 62 5.99 11.05 18.52
CA GLY A 62 7.23 10.43 18.95
C GLY A 62 8.23 10.20 17.83
N ASP A 63 9.18 9.29 18.10
CA ASP A 63 10.24 8.90 17.18
C ASP A 63 10.02 7.49 16.66
N VAL A 64 10.38 7.27 15.39
CA VAL A 64 10.47 5.95 14.75
C VAL A 64 11.90 5.81 14.20
N ASP A 65 12.56 4.70 14.50
CA ASP A 65 13.96 4.43 14.13
C ASP A 65 14.95 5.54 14.51
N GLY A 66 14.65 6.27 15.59
CA GLY A 66 15.50 7.35 16.10
C GLY A 66 15.34 8.71 15.41
N ALA A 67 14.32 8.85 14.58
CA ALA A 67 13.94 10.12 13.97
C ALA A 67 12.49 10.49 14.33
N PRO A 68 12.17 11.77 14.61
CA PRO A 68 10.81 12.19 14.88
C PRO A 68 9.92 11.92 13.67
N VAL A 69 8.72 11.39 13.90
CA VAL A 69 7.74 11.13 12.81
C VAL A 69 7.30 12.42 12.14
N ILE A 70 7.03 13.45 12.93
CA ILE A 70 6.74 14.81 12.44
C ILE A 70 7.83 15.72 12.92
N GLN A 71 8.64 16.23 11.99
CA GLN A 71 9.69 17.20 12.24
C GLN A 71 9.24 18.58 11.78
N ILE A 72 9.32 19.57 12.66
CA ILE A 72 8.97 20.97 12.37
C ILE A 72 10.22 21.83 12.55
N ASN A 73 10.63 22.53 11.49
CA ASN A 73 11.78 23.41 11.47
C ASN A 73 11.37 24.82 11.07
N GLY A 74 11.89 25.84 11.76
CA GLY A 74 11.58 27.25 11.46
C GLY A 74 10.36 27.82 12.18
N ALA A 75 9.68 27.04 13.03
CA ALA A 75 8.63 27.50 13.92
C ALA A 75 8.88 27.04 15.36
N PRO A 76 8.36 27.78 16.39
CA PRO A 76 8.39 27.32 17.76
C PRO A 76 7.55 26.05 17.94
N THR A 77 8.11 25.05 18.62
CA THR A 77 7.42 23.81 18.97
C THR A 77 7.35 23.63 20.49
N PHE A 78 6.36 22.88 20.94
CA PHE A 78 6.12 22.60 22.36
C PHE A 78 6.39 21.12 22.66
N PRO A 79 6.82 20.80 23.88
CA PRO A 79 6.96 19.40 24.32
C PRO A 79 5.60 18.72 24.33
N THR A 80 5.55 17.52 23.74
CA THR A 80 4.37 16.66 23.77
C THR A 80 4.56 15.54 24.79
N THR A 81 3.49 15.04 25.41
CA THR A 81 3.49 13.90 26.33
C THR A 81 2.49 12.84 25.87
N GLY A 82 2.57 11.62 26.45
CA GLY A 82 1.71 10.51 26.02
C GLY A 82 2.08 9.95 24.66
N GLU A 83 1.12 9.33 23.99
CA GLU A 83 1.29 8.73 22.67
C GLU A 83 0.07 9.02 21.80
N LEU A 84 0.33 9.34 20.54
CA LEU A 84 -0.70 9.56 19.52
C LEU A 84 -0.45 8.54 18.40
N ASP A 85 -1.06 7.37 18.55
CA ASP A 85 -0.77 6.22 17.70
C ASP A 85 -1.64 6.19 16.45
N MET A 86 -1.00 6.33 15.29
CA MET A 86 -1.61 6.04 14.01
C MET A 86 -1.70 4.53 13.82
N THR A 87 -2.90 4.00 13.59
CA THR A 87 -3.10 2.57 13.31
C THR A 87 -3.04 2.28 11.82
N THR A 88 -2.48 1.13 11.46
CA THR A 88 -2.37 0.69 10.08
C THR A 88 -2.99 -0.69 9.86
N VAL A 89 -3.20 -1.04 8.60
CA VAL A 89 -3.66 -2.36 8.16
C VAL A 89 -2.55 -3.02 7.35
N ARG A 90 -2.23 -4.26 7.70
CA ARG A 90 -1.31 -5.10 6.92
C ARG A 90 -2.11 -5.91 5.91
N GLU A 91 -1.72 -5.84 4.66
CA GLU A 91 -2.27 -6.63 3.57
C GLU A 91 -1.37 -7.82 3.24
N SER A 92 -1.97 -8.98 2.99
CA SER A 92 -1.28 -10.19 2.55
C SER A 92 -2.09 -10.88 1.45
N GLY A 93 -1.42 -11.40 0.42
CA GLY A 93 -2.11 -12.00 -0.74
C GLY A 93 -2.20 -11.06 -1.94
N GLY A 94 -1.26 -10.12 -2.07
CA GLY A 94 -1.18 -9.11 -3.13
C GLY A 94 -1.09 -9.65 -4.56
N PRO A 95 -0.88 -8.77 -5.57
CA PRO A 95 -1.09 -9.09 -6.99
C PRO A 95 -0.18 -10.21 -7.52
N ARG A 96 0.99 -10.43 -6.94
CA ARG A 96 1.96 -11.47 -7.38
C ARG A 96 2.03 -12.69 -6.46
N GLY A 97 1.37 -12.68 -5.30
CA GLY A 97 1.37 -13.79 -4.33
C GLY A 97 -0.01 -14.00 -3.79
N GLY A 98 -0.66 -15.09 -4.14
CA GLY A 98 -1.97 -15.43 -3.58
C GLY A 98 -1.87 -15.79 -2.09
N LEU A 99 -2.91 -15.48 -1.34
CA LEU A 99 -3.11 -16.07 -0.03
C LEU A 99 -3.28 -17.59 -0.22
N THR A 100 -2.65 -18.43 0.61
CA THR A 100 -2.91 -19.85 0.52
C THR A 100 -4.30 -20.17 1.06
N PHE A 101 -4.89 -21.30 0.61
CA PHE A 101 -6.18 -21.75 1.13
C PHE A 101 -6.15 -21.92 2.66
N VAL A 102 -5.05 -22.44 3.19
CA VAL A 102 -4.85 -22.62 4.65
C VAL A 102 -4.85 -21.27 5.38
N ASP A 103 -4.13 -20.29 4.84
CA ASP A 103 -4.07 -18.96 5.44
C ASP A 103 -5.44 -18.26 5.41
N ALA A 104 -6.19 -18.41 4.29
CA ALA A 104 -7.53 -17.86 4.18
C ALA A 104 -8.49 -18.48 5.21
N VAL A 105 -8.49 -19.81 5.31
CA VAL A 105 -9.33 -20.52 6.29
C VAL A 105 -8.88 -20.22 7.73
N GLY A 106 -7.58 -20.19 7.98
CA GLY A 106 -7.04 -19.84 9.31
C GLY A 106 -7.45 -18.44 9.75
N SER A 107 -7.47 -17.48 8.82
CA SER A 107 -7.88 -16.10 9.09
C SER A 107 -9.36 -15.97 9.43
N TRP A 108 -10.25 -16.86 8.95
CA TRP A 108 -11.67 -16.87 9.34
C TRP A 108 -11.91 -17.21 10.80
N PHE A 109 -10.95 -17.89 11.44
CA PHE A 109 -11.01 -18.20 12.87
C PHE A 109 -10.33 -17.14 13.74
N ASN A 110 -9.69 -16.13 13.14
CA ASN A 110 -9.08 -15.01 13.85
C ASN A 110 -10.00 -13.80 13.76
N SER A 111 -10.52 -13.35 14.90
CA SER A 111 -11.47 -12.21 14.96
C SER A 111 -10.84 -10.87 14.57
N SER A 112 -9.51 -10.78 14.51
CA SER A 112 -8.78 -9.58 14.13
C SER A 112 -8.46 -9.52 12.63
N ASP A 113 -8.63 -10.63 11.90
CA ASP A 113 -8.35 -10.70 10.47
C ASP A 113 -9.64 -10.57 9.66
N ALA A 114 -9.54 -9.96 8.47
CA ALA A 114 -10.59 -9.98 7.47
C ALA A 114 -10.03 -10.60 6.18
N VAL A 115 -10.83 -11.44 5.53
CA VAL A 115 -10.51 -12.04 4.23
C VAL A 115 -11.51 -11.49 3.22
N VAL A 116 -11.02 -10.79 2.22
CA VAL A 116 -11.82 -10.13 1.19
C VAL A 116 -11.44 -10.64 -0.21
N PRO A 117 -12.36 -10.64 -1.18
CA PRO A 117 -12.00 -10.90 -2.58
C PRO A 117 -10.89 -9.97 -3.05
N ARG A 118 -9.91 -10.53 -3.77
CA ARG A 118 -8.74 -9.79 -4.25
C ARG A 118 -9.12 -8.62 -5.17
N GLU A 119 -10.15 -8.79 -5.99
CA GLU A 119 -10.67 -7.77 -6.91
C GLU A 119 -11.09 -6.46 -6.22
N LEU A 120 -11.49 -6.54 -4.93
CA LEU A 120 -11.87 -5.36 -4.15
C LEU A 120 -10.67 -4.50 -3.74
N VAL A 121 -9.48 -5.09 -3.64
CA VAL A 121 -8.24 -4.41 -3.23
C VAL A 121 -7.34 -4.18 -4.43
N TYR A 122 -7.26 -5.16 -5.33
CA TYR A 122 -6.42 -5.18 -6.52
C TYR A 122 -7.27 -5.48 -7.76
N PRO A 123 -7.79 -4.48 -8.47
CA PRO A 123 -8.44 -4.68 -9.76
C PRO A 123 -7.51 -5.38 -10.75
N ASP A 124 -8.07 -6.24 -11.61
CA ASP A 124 -7.30 -7.13 -12.50
C ASP A 124 -6.45 -6.40 -13.56
N ASP A 125 -6.79 -5.17 -13.86
CA ASP A 125 -6.15 -4.31 -14.86
C ASP A 125 -5.00 -3.44 -14.30
N ILE A 126 -4.71 -3.52 -12.99
CA ILE A 126 -3.71 -2.68 -12.32
C ILE A 126 -2.55 -3.54 -11.80
N SER A 127 -1.32 -3.16 -12.14
CA SER A 127 -0.12 -3.86 -11.64
C SER A 127 0.11 -3.58 -10.14
N GLY A 128 0.85 -4.46 -9.47
CA GLY A 128 1.22 -4.24 -8.07
C GLY A 128 2.12 -3.02 -7.85
N GLU A 129 2.85 -2.60 -8.88
CA GLU A 129 3.68 -1.41 -8.86
C GLU A 129 2.81 -0.16 -8.93
N ASP A 130 1.78 -0.18 -9.78
CA ASP A 130 0.81 0.92 -9.87
C ASP A 130 0.01 1.08 -8.57
N VAL A 131 -0.40 -0.03 -7.94
CA VAL A 131 -1.06 0.02 -6.61
C VAL A 131 -0.13 0.63 -5.57
N LYS A 132 1.14 0.24 -5.55
CA LYS A 132 2.13 0.82 -4.64
C LYS A 132 2.34 2.31 -4.91
N ALA A 133 2.49 2.70 -6.16
CA ALA A 133 2.63 4.11 -6.56
C ALA A 133 1.40 4.94 -6.18
N ARG A 134 0.20 4.40 -6.42
CA ARG A 134 -1.06 5.03 -6.02
C ARG A 134 -1.17 5.20 -4.51
N ASN A 135 -0.84 4.17 -3.74
CA ASN A 135 -0.88 4.23 -2.28
C ASN A 135 0.14 5.24 -1.72
N ALA A 136 1.33 5.34 -2.31
CA ALA A 136 2.32 6.36 -1.96
C ALA A 136 1.83 7.78 -2.30
N ALA A 137 1.19 7.97 -3.44
CA ALA A 137 0.58 9.26 -3.82
C ALA A 137 -0.56 9.65 -2.85
N LEU A 138 -1.44 8.71 -2.50
CA LEU A 138 -2.51 8.94 -1.51
C LEU A 138 -1.94 9.29 -0.13
N PHE A 139 -0.84 8.66 0.28
CA PHE A 139 -0.17 8.98 1.54
C PHE A 139 0.42 10.39 1.51
N SER A 140 1.11 10.76 0.42
CA SER A 140 1.66 12.11 0.25
C SER A 140 0.56 13.19 0.23
N THR A 141 -0.59 12.91 -0.40
CA THR A 141 -1.76 13.80 -0.33
C THR A 141 -2.27 13.92 1.12
N SER A 142 -2.32 12.80 1.84
CA SER A 142 -2.75 12.76 3.25
C SER A 142 -1.82 13.57 4.17
N GLU A 143 -0.50 13.53 3.93
CA GLU A 143 0.49 14.39 4.61
C GLU A 143 0.18 15.87 4.34
N SER A 144 0.02 16.23 3.07
CA SER A 144 -0.27 17.59 2.65
C SER A 144 -1.60 18.13 3.21
N ASP A 145 -2.67 17.34 3.12
CA ASP A 145 -3.99 17.71 3.65
C ASP A 145 -3.94 17.89 5.17
N SER A 146 -3.12 17.10 5.86
CA SER A 146 -2.92 17.21 7.30
C SER A 146 -2.26 18.53 7.69
N VAL A 147 -1.30 18.99 6.89
CA VAL A 147 -0.67 20.30 7.08
C VAL A 147 -1.69 21.41 6.92
N ALA A 148 -2.48 21.39 5.84
CA ALA A 148 -3.52 22.40 5.62
C ALA A 148 -4.55 22.41 6.74
N ALA A 149 -5.07 21.25 7.12
CA ALA A 149 -6.07 21.13 8.19
C ALA A 149 -5.53 21.63 9.54
N ALA A 150 -4.28 21.28 9.89
CA ALA A 150 -3.66 21.76 11.12
C ALA A 150 -3.44 23.27 11.11
N LEU A 151 -2.92 23.83 10.01
CA LEU A 151 -2.69 25.26 9.89
C LEU A 151 -4.00 26.06 9.89
N ASN A 152 -5.04 25.57 9.19
CA ASN A 152 -6.36 26.20 9.21
C ASN A 152 -6.98 26.19 10.63
N TYR A 153 -6.85 25.06 11.36
CA TYR A 153 -7.28 24.99 12.76
C TYR A 153 -6.55 26.00 13.65
N LEU A 154 -5.25 26.23 13.38
CA LEU A 154 -4.42 27.18 14.14
C LEU A 154 -4.52 28.61 13.61
N GLU A 155 -5.34 28.87 12.60
CA GLU A 155 -5.46 30.17 11.92
C GLU A 155 -4.12 30.68 11.36
N LEU A 156 -3.23 29.74 10.94
CA LEU A 156 -1.94 30.05 10.32
C LEU A 156 -2.05 30.04 8.78
N PRO A 157 -1.20 30.82 8.07
CA PRO A 157 -1.21 30.84 6.61
C PRO A 157 -0.91 29.48 5.98
N VAL A 158 -1.71 29.08 4.99
CA VAL A 158 -1.50 27.89 4.16
C VAL A 158 -1.03 28.31 2.78
N GLN A 159 0.08 27.75 2.32
CA GLN A 159 0.57 27.92 0.95
C GLN A 159 0.08 26.73 0.11
N THR A 160 -0.49 27.05 -1.06
CA THR A 160 -0.92 26.04 -2.03
C THR A 160 0.07 25.97 -3.18
N LYS A 161 0.52 24.76 -3.54
CA LYS A 161 1.40 24.46 -4.67
C LYS A 161 0.70 23.53 -5.63
N ILE A 162 0.77 23.81 -6.91
CA ILE A 162 0.24 22.93 -7.94
C ILE A 162 1.34 21.96 -8.34
N VAL A 163 1.07 20.66 -8.23
CA VAL A 163 2.11 19.65 -8.44
C VAL A 163 1.65 18.52 -9.35
N ALA A 164 2.61 17.86 -9.99
CA ALA A 164 2.39 16.54 -10.58
C ALA A 164 2.26 15.51 -9.45
N THR A 165 1.07 14.96 -9.25
CA THR A 165 0.82 13.94 -8.20
C THR A 165 1.19 12.53 -8.66
N ALA A 166 1.08 12.27 -9.96
CA ALA A 166 1.51 11.01 -10.59
C ALA A 166 1.95 11.25 -12.03
N VAL A 167 2.83 10.41 -12.52
CA VAL A 167 3.26 10.36 -13.92
C VAL A 167 2.99 8.94 -14.43
N ILE A 168 2.35 8.84 -15.58
CA ILE A 168 1.99 7.57 -16.20
C ILE A 168 3.17 7.08 -17.03
N VAL A 169 3.57 5.84 -16.77
CA VAL A 169 4.66 5.17 -17.48
C VAL A 169 4.34 5.06 -18.98
N ASP A 170 5.35 5.25 -19.82
CA ASP A 170 5.23 5.27 -21.29
C ASP A 170 4.35 6.42 -21.84
N ALA A 171 3.95 7.40 -21.03
CA ALA A 171 3.24 8.59 -21.47
C ALA A 171 4.22 9.71 -21.89
N PRO A 172 3.78 10.74 -22.64
CA PRO A 172 4.64 11.83 -23.13
C PRO A 172 5.48 12.55 -22.06
N ALA A 173 4.97 12.67 -20.85
CA ALA A 173 5.68 13.31 -19.74
C ALA A 173 6.55 12.34 -18.91
N ASP A 174 6.54 11.04 -19.23
CA ASP A 174 7.39 10.06 -18.56
C ASP A 174 8.88 10.44 -18.76
N GLU A 175 9.71 10.16 -17.75
CA GLU A 175 11.12 10.56 -17.70
C GLU A 175 11.38 12.09 -17.67
N VAL A 176 10.37 12.94 -17.95
CA VAL A 176 10.49 14.40 -17.91
C VAL A 176 9.99 14.97 -16.59
N PHE A 177 8.78 14.57 -16.19
CA PHE A 177 8.19 14.89 -14.89
C PHE A 177 8.47 13.81 -13.86
N LEU A 178 8.57 14.24 -12.62
CA LEU A 178 8.56 13.33 -11.46
C LEU A 178 7.36 13.67 -10.55
N PRO A 179 6.84 12.69 -9.81
CA PRO A 179 5.87 12.98 -8.76
C PRO A 179 6.42 14.03 -7.78
N ARG A 180 5.57 14.98 -7.38
CA ARG A 180 5.84 16.14 -6.53
C ARG A 180 6.59 17.30 -7.22
N ASP A 181 6.82 17.28 -8.53
CA ASP A 181 7.25 18.47 -9.25
C ASP A 181 6.21 19.57 -9.13
N GLU A 182 6.57 20.71 -8.56
CA GLU A 182 5.70 21.90 -8.50
C GLU A 182 5.66 22.56 -9.86
N ILE A 183 4.46 22.74 -10.40
CA ILE A 183 4.24 23.39 -11.70
C ILE A 183 4.01 24.88 -11.47
N VAL A 184 4.97 25.68 -11.86
CA VAL A 184 4.94 27.15 -11.64
C VAL A 184 4.27 27.86 -12.79
N SER A 185 4.62 27.50 -14.04
CA SER A 185 4.03 28.10 -15.23
C SER A 185 4.05 27.14 -16.42
N ILE A 186 3.22 27.42 -17.42
CA ILE A 186 3.19 26.76 -18.73
C ILE A 186 3.29 27.85 -19.78
N ASP A 187 4.30 27.76 -20.66
CA ASP A 187 4.59 28.74 -21.72
C ASP A 187 4.64 30.19 -21.20
N GLY A 188 5.19 30.35 -19.98
CA GLY A 188 5.31 31.64 -19.30
C GLY A 188 4.03 32.15 -18.64
N VAL A 189 2.92 31.40 -18.70
CA VAL A 189 1.67 31.73 -18.01
C VAL A 189 1.67 31.04 -16.63
N PRO A 190 1.54 31.79 -15.53
CA PRO A 190 1.50 31.18 -14.19
C PRO A 190 0.33 30.19 -14.04
N VAL A 191 0.59 29.07 -13.37
CA VAL A 191 -0.41 28.06 -12.98
C VAL A 191 -0.81 28.33 -11.53
N THR A 192 -2.11 28.47 -11.30
CA THR A 192 -2.68 28.74 -9.98
C THR A 192 -3.65 27.67 -9.50
N THR A 193 -4.16 26.86 -10.43
CA THR A 193 -5.04 25.73 -10.13
C THR A 193 -4.67 24.52 -10.98
N PRO A 194 -4.98 23.29 -10.55
CA PRO A 194 -4.83 22.10 -11.40
C PRO A 194 -5.57 22.20 -12.72
N ARG A 195 -6.70 22.91 -12.72
CA ARG A 195 -7.52 23.13 -13.92
C ARG A 195 -6.80 23.95 -14.99
N ASP A 196 -5.93 24.89 -14.61
CA ASP A 196 -5.16 25.70 -15.56
C ASP A 196 -4.30 24.81 -16.46
N VAL A 197 -3.63 23.81 -15.85
CA VAL A 197 -2.83 22.82 -16.59
C VAL A 197 -3.70 22.02 -17.55
N VAL A 198 -4.80 21.47 -17.04
CA VAL A 198 -5.72 20.65 -17.84
C VAL A 198 -6.31 21.45 -19.01
N GLN A 199 -6.75 22.69 -18.77
CA GLN A 199 -7.34 23.54 -19.81
C GLN A 199 -6.32 23.96 -20.88
N THR A 200 -5.10 24.30 -20.48
CA THR A 200 -4.02 24.67 -21.39
C THR A 200 -3.68 23.50 -22.33
N VAL A 201 -3.51 22.31 -21.77
CA VAL A 201 -3.19 21.12 -22.56
C VAL A 201 -4.35 20.72 -23.45
N GLN A 202 -5.56 20.58 -22.90
CA GLN A 202 -6.75 20.13 -23.65
C GLN A 202 -7.25 21.17 -24.67
N GLY A 203 -6.90 22.43 -24.51
CA GLY A 203 -7.22 23.51 -25.44
C GLY A 203 -6.32 23.54 -26.67
N SER A 204 -5.29 22.73 -26.74
CA SER A 204 -4.28 22.73 -27.81
C SER A 204 -4.43 21.51 -28.73
N PRO A 205 -3.85 21.51 -29.92
CA PRO A 205 -3.78 20.34 -30.80
C PRO A 205 -2.87 19.25 -30.23
N VAL A 206 -3.12 17.98 -30.59
CA VAL A 206 -2.20 16.88 -30.32
C VAL A 206 -0.82 17.15 -30.97
N GLY A 207 0.25 16.88 -30.27
CA GLY A 207 1.62 17.13 -30.71
C GLY A 207 2.13 18.55 -30.39
N THR A 208 1.33 19.38 -29.67
CA THR A 208 1.81 20.68 -29.19
C THR A 208 2.90 20.50 -28.16
N GLU A 209 4.01 21.21 -28.32
CA GLU A 209 5.08 21.31 -27.31
C GLU A 209 4.72 22.36 -26.27
N PHE A 210 4.84 22.01 -25.00
CA PHE A 210 4.65 22.91 -23.86
C PHE A 210 5.94 23.05 -23.10
N THR A 211 6.29 24.27 -22.73
CA THR A 211 7.41 24.56 -21.84
C THR A 211 6.91 24.82 -20.43
N PHE A 212 7.27 23.97 -19.49
CA PHE A 212 6.91 24.09 -18.08
C PHE A 212 8.09 24.65 -17.28
N GLU A 213 7.85 25.70 -16.51
CA GLU A 213 8.71 26.04 -15.39
C GLU A 213 8.26 25.23 -14.18
N ILE A 214 9.12 24.38 -13.69
CA ILE A 214 8.85 23.52 -12.53
C ILE A 214 9.86 23.78 -11.42
N ARG A 215 9.45 23.41 -10.19
CA ARG A 215 10.38 23.35 -9.05
C ARG A 215 10.47 21.91 -8.56
N ARG A 216 11.68 21.35 -8.64
CA ARG A 216 12.01 19.98 -8.19
C ARG A 216 13.06 20.08 -7.10
N SER A 217 12.77 19.51 -5.90
CA SER A 217 13.70 19.55 -4.75
C SER A 217 14.25 20.95 -4.46
N ALA A 218 13.37 21.98 -4.49
CA ALA A 218 13.67 23.40 -4.31
C ALA A 218 14.50 24.06 -5.45
N GLU A 219 14.83 23.35 -6.52
CA GLU A 219 15.51 23.90 -7.70
C GLU A 219 14.51 24.23 -8.81
N ASN A 220 14.60 25.44 -9.37
CA ASN A 220 13.79 25.82 -10.53
C ASN A 220 14.44 25.28 -11.80
N MET A 221 13.63 24.68 -12.66
CA MET A 221 14.06 24.16 -13.95
C MET A 221 12.97 24.31 -15.01
N SER A 222 13.40 24.38 -16.26
CA SER A 222 12.51 24.42 -17.41
C SER A 222 12.53 23.06 -18.11
N VAL A 223 11.37 22.48 -18.34
CA VAL A 223 11.21 21.21 -19.06
C VAL A 223 10.22 21.38 -20.21
N THR A 224 10.45 20.66 -21.31
CA THR A 224 9.60 20.70 -22.49
C THR A 224 9.01 19.33 -22.76
N VAL A 225 7.70 19.28 -23.00
CA VAL A 225 6.96 18.05 -23.30
C VAL A 225 6.02 18.28 -24.48
N ALA A 226 6.10 17.41 -25.49
CA ALA A 226 5.11 17.39 -26.57
C ALA A 226 3.92 16.52 -26.15
N SER A 227 2.70 17.03 -26.32
CA SER A 227 1.51 16.24 -26.02
C SER A 227 1.33 15.07 -27.00
N GLY A 228 0.98 13.91 -26.49
CA GLY A 228 0.52 12.75 -27.26
C GLY A 228 -0.99 12.74 -27.44
N GLU A 229 -1.49 11.71 -28.12
CA GLU A 229 -2.92 11.43 -28.21
C GLU A 229 -3.37 10.63 -26.98
N ASN A 230 -4.48 11.03 -26.37
CA ASN A 230 -5.02 10.33 -25.21
C ASN A 230 -5.55 8.94 -25.63
N PRO A 231 -5.05 7.83 -25.06
CA PRO A 231 -5.47 6.48 -25.40
C PRO A 231 -6.97 6.22 -25.14
N ASP A 232 -7.53 6.89 -24.10
CA ASP A 232 -8.93 6.73 -23.69
C ASP A 232 -9.87 7.73 -24.38
N ALA A 233 -9.31 8.74 -25.07
CA ALA A 233 -10.08 9.78 -25.76
C ALA A 233 -9.38 10.21 -27.06
N PRO A 234 -9.52 9.46 -28.15
CA PRO A 234 -8.86 9.74 -29.41
C PRO A 234 -9.11 11.17 -29.93
N GLY A 235 -8.06 11.79 -30.42
CA GLY A 235 -8.07 13.18 -30.90
C GLY A 235 -7.92 14.24 -29.83
N LYS A 236 -7.79 13.86 -28.54
CA LYS A 236 -7.51 14.81 -27.46
C LYS A 236 -6.04 14.77 -27.04
N PRO A 237 -5.42 15.94 -26.81
CA PRO A 237 -4.04 16.00 -26.32
C PRO A 237 -3.94 15.50 -24.88
N TYR A 238 -2.80 14.94 -24.57
CA TYR A 238 -2.54 14.26 -23.32
C TYR A 238 -1.04 14.28 -22.98
N LEU A 239 -0.69 14.49 -21.72
CA LEU A 239 0.69 14.47 -21.23
C LEU A 239 1.00 13.24 -20.39
N GLY A 240 0.01 12.66 -19.73
CA GLY A 240 0.18 11.52 -18.83
C GLY A 240 0.63 11.92 -17.42
N ILE A 241 0.30 13.13 -16.99
CA ILE A 241 0.46 13.57 -15.61
C ILE A 241 -0.90 13.73 -14.93
N SER A 242 -0.97 13.35 -13.67
CA SER A 242 -2.04 13.76 -12.77
C SER A 242 -1.58 15.03 -12.06
N VAL A 243 -2.43 16.03 -11.99
CA VAL A 243 -2.12 17.32 -11.35
C VAL A 243 -3.03 17.52 -10.16
N GLY A 244 -2.45 17.95 -9.04
CA GLY A 244 -3.17 18.21 -7.81
C GLY A 244 -2.59 19.37 -7.03
N GLU A 245 -3.13 19.62 -5.85
CA GLU A 245 -2.67 20.62 -4.91
C GLU A 245 -1.88 19.95 -3.79
N LEU A 246 -0.77 20.55 -3.40
CA LEU A 246 -0.09 20.25 -2.16
C LEU A 246 -0.08 21.52 -1.29
N TYR A 247 -0.34 21.32 -0.01
CA TYR A 247 -0.35 22.39 0.97
C TYR A 247 0.94 22.39 1.78
N SER A 248 1.42 23.54 2.14
CA SER A 248 2.62 23.72 2.96
C SER A 248 2.48 24.92 3.89
N ALA A 249 3.29 24.93 4.96
CA ALA A 249 3.45 26.08 5.82
C ALA A 249 4.50 27.06 5.25
N GLU A 250 4.67 28.21 5.90
CA GLU A 250 5.81 29.11 5.68
C GLU A 250 7.12 28.58 6.29
N PHE A 251 7.04 27.51 7.08
CA PHE A 251 8.13 26.78 7.72
C PHE A 251 8.08 25.31 7.32
N ASP A 252 9.15 24.58 7.55
CA ASP A 252 9.24 23.20 7.09
C ASP A 252 8.52 22.23 8.05
N ILE A 253 7.67 21.37 7.49
CA ILE A 253 7.05 20.25 8.17
C ILE A 253 7.36 18.99 7.36
N ASP A 254 8.19 18.12 7.92
CA ASP A 254 8.65 16.89 7.29
C ASP A 254 8.08 15.66 8.00
N PHE A 255 7.75 14.65 7.22
CA PHE A 255 7.28 13.35 7.71
C PHE A 255 8.32 12.28 7.39
N THR A 256 8.70 11.49 8.41
CA THR A 256 9.79 10.50 8.26
C THR A 256 9.29 9.05 8.06
N LEU A 257 7.97 8.81 8.03
CA LEU A 257 7.44 7.48 7.84
C LEU A 257 7.63 7.02 6.39
N SER A 258 8.34 5.92 6.22
CA SER A 258 8.47 5.17 4.98
C SER A 258 7.65 3.87 5.06
N ASP A 259 7.36 3.25 3.90
CA ASP A 259 6.64 1.97 3.79
C ASP A 259 5.20 1.96 4.34
N VAL A 260 4.61 3.14 4.55
CA VAL A 260 3.19 3.33 4.83
C VAL A 260 2.53 3.89 3.57
N GLY A 261 1.29 3.51 3.31
CA GLY A 261 0.54 3.96 2.13
C GLY A 261 -0.93 4.14 2.43
N GLY A 262 -1.61 4.87 1.54
CA GLY A 262 -3.04 5.12 1.63
C GLY A 262 -3.39 6.44 2.34
N PRO A 263 -4.67 6.88 2.30
CA PRO A 263 -5.08 8.22 2.69
C PRO A 263 -5.41 8.39 4.17
N SER A 264 -5.28 7.35 5.00
CA SER A 264 -5.88 7.32 6.35
C SER A 264 -4.99 7.84 7.47
N ALA A 265 -3.83 8.41 7.16
CA ALA A 265 -2.89 8.98 8.13
C ALA A 265 -3.25 10.44 8.52
N GLY A 266 -3.94 11.16 7.65
CA GLY A 266 -4.09 12.62 7.71
C GLY A 266 -4.65 13.16 9.02
N LEU A 267 -5.66 12.50 9.58
CA LEU A 267 -6.23 12.92 10.87
C LEU A 267 -5.19 12.90 12.00
N MET A 268 -4.39 11.82 12.05
CA MET A 268 -3.39 11.65 13.10
C MET A 268 -2.23 12.63 12.92
N PHE A 269 -1.80 12.85 11.67
CA PHE A 269 -0.77 13.85 11.36
C PHE A 269 -1.25 15.27 11.69
N ALA A 270 -2.47 15.65 11.28
CA ALA A 270 -3.02 16.96 11.60
C ALA A 270 -3.07 17.20 13.12
N THR A 271 -3.54 16.20 13.87
CA THR A 271 -3.58 16.27 15.34
C THR A 271 -2.18 16.38 15.93
N GLY A 272 -1.20 15.60 15.42
CA GLY A 272 0.20 15.67 15.87
C GLY A 272 0.87 17.01 15.55
N ILE A 273 0.57 17.63 14.40
CA ILE A 273 1.07 18.97 14.04
C ILE A 273 0.48 20.00 15.02
N VAL A 274 -0.82 19.96 15.28
CA VAL A 274 -1.47 20.87 16.23
C VAL A 274 -0.85 20.72 17.62
N ASP A 275 -0.68 19.48 18.10
CA ASP A 275 -0.09 19.20 19.42
C ASP A 275 1.32 19.78 19.56
N LYS A 276 2.16 19.64 18.50
CA LYS A 276 3.53 20.19 18.48
C LYS A 276 3.59 21.72 18.37
N LEU A 277 2.57 22.35 17.77
CA LEU A 277 2.53 23.80 17.54
C LEU A 277 1.75 24.56 18.62
N THR A 278 1.12 23.88 19.59
CA THR A 278 0.37 24.49 20.68
C THR A 278 0.99 24.17 22.04
N PRO A 279 0.89 25.06 23.03
CA PRO A 279 1.38 24.79 24.38
C PRO A 279 0.48 23.80 25.16
N GLU A 280 -0.68 23.49 24.63
CA GLU A 280 -1.66 22.58 25.23
C GLU A 280 -1.35 21.15 24.77
N ASP A 281 -1.16 20.23 25.72
CA ASP A 281 -0.96 18.82 25.47
C ASP A 281 -2.30 18.15 25.15
N LEU A 282 -2.55 17.83 23.88
CA LEU A 282 -3.82 17.27 23.42
C LEU A 282 -4.07 15.85 23.96
N THR A 283 -3.01 15.08 24.17
CA THR A 283 -3.13 13.71 24.71
C THR A 283 -3.37 13.71 26.22
N GLY A 284 -2.93 14.75 26.93
CA GLY A 284 -2.94 14.82 28.39
C GLY A 284 -2.14 13.69 29.04
N GLY A 285 -1.04 13.25 28.39
CA GLY A 285 -0.18 12.15 28.83
C GLY A 285 -0.80 10.77 28.65
N LYS A 286 -1.85 10.61 27.83
CA LYS A 286 -2.54 9.35 27.58
C LYS A 286 -2.07 8.72 26.26
N HIS A 287 -2.36 7.44 26.10
CA HIS A 287 -2.27 6.75 24.83
C HIS A 287 -3.58 6.93 24.06
N VAL A 288 -3.52 7.55 22.91
CA VAL A 288 -4.63 7.76 22.00
C VAL A 288 -4.29 7.09 20.68
N ALA A 289 -5.19 6.26 20.17
CA ALA A 289 -4.98 5.57 18.90
C ALA A 289 -6.11 5.87 17.93
N GLY A 290 -5.77 6.05 16.67
CA GLY A 290 -6.77 6.35 15.65
C GLY A 290 -6.23 6.23 14.23
N THR A 291 -7.11 6.48 13.30
CA THR A 291 -6.84 6.58 11.87
C THR A 291 -7.98 7.37 11.22
N GLY A 292 -7.72 7.99 10.10
CA GLY A 292 -8.75 8.69 9.34
C GLY A 292 -8.16 9.61 8.29
N THR A 293 -8.92 9.80 7.22
CA THR A 293 -8.66 10.86 6.25
C THR A 293 -9.00 12.22 6.87
N ILE A 294 -8.38 13.27 6.35
CA ILE A 294 -8.74 14.64 6.68
C ILE A 294 -8.85 15.43 5.39
N THR A 295 -9.67 16.45 5.39
CA THR A 295 -9.77 17.43 4.30
C THR A 295 -9.17 18.76 4.74
N PRO A 296 -8.64 19.56 3.82
CA PRO A 296 -8.03 20.85 4.12
C PRO A 296 -9.00 21.89 4.69
N GLU A 297 -10.32 21.68 4.52
CA GLU A 297 -11.42 22.61 4.92
C GLU A 297 -11.81 22.47 6.40
#